data_291a9c80dbbbd3586441b819f6852c09
#
_entry.id   291a9c80dbbbd3586441b819f6852c09
#
_cell.length_a   1.000
_cell.length_b   1.000
_cell.length_c   1.000
_cell.angle_alpha   90.00
_cell.angle_beta   90.00
_cell.angle_gamma   90.00
#
_symmetry.space_group_name_H-M   'P 1'
#
loop_
_entity.id
_entity.type
_entity.pdbx_description
1 polymer ?
#
loop_
_entity_poly.entity_id
_entity_poly.type
_entity_poly.pdbx_seq_one_letter_code
_entity_poly.pdbx_strand_id
1 'polypeptide(L)'
;MTLVDLHSHILPGVDDGSPDLETSLELARESVADGVTHMLLTPHHMDSNYVNHKRDVIEKAKAFQQILDREQIPLRVFPGQEVHLTEHLIEAIDHDDILYSDAGNRYMMLELPHTHVPEYFMRNIFPELQASGITPVIVHPERNQGIQRDHQLLYDMVKAGCLTQLTANSYLDTFGEQVTQLTQEIIDANLGSTFSSDVHAYKGRRSRMNAAYQKLVDNDRDKAVTYTENAKAILNGEDVPMPGIQEIHSNKKSFWDKLFKNKK
;
A
#
# COMPACT_ATOMS: atom_id res chain seq x y z
N MET A 1 -6.62 9.07 -17.13
CA MET A 1 -6.33 7.70 -16.63
C MET A 1 -7.29 7.47 -15.48
N THR A 2 -7.96 6.34 -15.39
CA THR A 2 -8.80 6.01 -14.23
C THR A 2 -7.91 5.39 -13.17
N LEU A 3 -7.70 6.07 -12.04
CA LEU A 3 -6.87 5.56 -10.95
C LEU A 3 -7.71 4.85 -9.91
N VAL A 4 -7.22 3.68 -9.49
CA VAL A 4 -7.72 2.91 -8.35
C VAL A 4 -6.72 3.07 -7.22
N ASP A 5 -7.19 3.53 -6.07
CA ASP A 5 -6.40 3.69 -4.85
C ASP A 5 -6.76 2.59 -3.85
N LEU A 6 -5.82 1.69 -3.58
CA LEU A 6 -6.04 0.52 -2.74
C LEU A 6 -5.71 0.75 -1.25
N HIS A 7 -5.25 1.97 -0.89
CA HIS A 7 -4.81 2.25 0.46
C HIS A 7 -5.09 3.69 0.85
N SER A 8 -6.05 3.91 1.75
CA SER A 8 -6.48 5.24 2.15
C SER A 8 -7.06 5.28 3.57
N HIS A 9 -6.82 6.39 4.28
CA HIS A 9 -7.30 6.62 5.64
C HIS A 9 -8.28 7.81 5.69
N ILE A 10 -9.22 7.84 4.72
CA ILE A 10 -10.22 8.91 4.66
C ILE A 10 -11.54 8.58 5.36
N LEU A 11 -11.70 7.38 5.93
CA LEU A 11 -12.90 7.04 6.72
C LEU A 11 -12.90 7.85 8.02
N PRO A 12 -13.95 8.66 8.31
CA PRO A 12 -13.87 9.66 9.38
C PRO A 12 -13.80 9.08 10.78
N GLY A 13 -12.83 9.53 11.57
CA GLY A 13 -12.75 9.30 13.02
C GLY A 13 -12.50 7.86 13.47
N VAL A 14 -11.82 7.05 12.64
CA VAL A 14 -11.60 5.62 12.93
C VAL A 14 -10.14 5.27 13.21
N ASP A 15 -9.21 6.09 12.73
CA ASP A 15 -7.77 5.92 12.90
C ASP A 15 -7.04 7.28 12.91
N ASP A 16 -5.73 7.29 12.59
CA ASP A 16 -4.91 8.51 12.51
C ASP A 16 -5.02 9.25 11.17
N GLY A 17 -5.90 8.81 10.27
CA GLY A 17 -6.12 9.43 8.97
C GLY A 17 -6.96 10.70 9.06
N SER A 18 -8.26 10.58 8.81
CA SER A 18 -9.20 11.71 8.86
C SER A 18 -9.89 11.81 10.23
N PRO A 19 -9.76 12.93 10.96
CA PRO A 19 -10.33 13.06 12.28
C PRO A 19 -11.87 13.22 12.29
N ASP A 20 -12.44 13.71 11.19
CA ASP A 20 -13.87 14.04 11.10
C ASP A 20 -14.38 14.00 9.67
N LEU A 21 -15.71 14.13 9.53
CA LEU A 21 -16.38 14.05 8.23
C LEU A 21 -15.99 15.19 7.29
N GLU A 22 -15.80 16.42 7.79
CA GLU A 22 -15.46 17.58 6.97
C GLU A 22 -14.11 17.36 6.29
N THR A 23 -13.12 16.94 7.07
CA THR A 23 -11.79 16.56 6.58
C THR A 23 -11.85 15.39 5.59
N SER A 24 -12.67 14.37 5.87
CA SER A 24 -12.86 13.23 4.95
C SER A 24 -13.39 13.66 3.59
N LEU A 25 -14.35 14.60 3.57
CA LEU A 25 -14.92 15.14 2.33
C LEU A 25 -13.89 16.00 1.57
N GLU A 26 -13.05 16.75 2.28
CA GLU A 26 -11.94 17.49 1.66
C GLU A 26 -10.96 16.52 0.99
N LEU A 27 -10.50 15.48 1.71
CA LEU A 27 -9.61 14.45 1.18
C LEU A 27 -10.20 13.72 -0.03
N ALA A 28 -11.50 13.42 0.01
CA ALA A 28 -12.20 12.78 -1.10
C ALA A 28 -12.22 13.68 -2.35
N ARG A 29 -12.51 14.99 -2.19
CA ARG A 29 -12.48 15.96 -3.31
C ARG A 29 -11.08 16.11 -3.90
N GLU A 30 -10.05 16.18 -3.05
CA GLU A 30 -8.65 16.23 -3.49
C GLU A 30 -8.24 14.97 -4.24
N SER A 31 -8.61 13.78 -3.74
CA SER A 31 -8.31 12.51 -4.42
C SER A 31 -8.98 12.42 -5.79
N VAL A 32 -10.23 12.89 -5.90
CA VAL A 32 -10.92 12.98 -7.21
C VAL A 32 -10.22 13.97 -8.15
N ALA A 33 -9.82 15.14 -7.64
CA ALA A 33 -9.07 16.12 -8.43
C ALA A 33 -7.70 15.59 -8.90
N ASP A 34 -7.10 14.69 -8.12
CA ASP A 34 -5.86 13.96 -8.45
C ASP A 34 -6.07 12.77 -9.42
N GLY A 35 -7.33 12.48 -9.80
CA GLY A 35 -7.68 11.47 -10.80
C GLY A 35 -8.12 10.12 -10.23
N VAL A 36 -8.26 9.98 -8.91
CA VAL A 36 -8.77 8.77 -8.27
C VAL A 36 -10.27 8.67 -8.48
N THR A 37 -10.76 7.52 -8.91
CA THR A 37 -12.18 7.26 -9.15
C THR A 37 -12.75 6.16 -8.27
N HIS A 38 -11.88 5.22 -7.85
CA HIS A 38 -12.20 4.09 -6.99
C HIS A 38 -11.18 4.04 -5.86
N MET A 39 -11.66 3.87 -4.63
CA MET A 39 -10.80 3.91 -3.46
C MET A 39 -11.21 2.85 -2.45
N LEU A 40 -10.24 2.06 -2.00
CA LEU A 40 -10.39 1.16 -0.88
C LEU A 40 -10.15 1.95 0.41
N LEU A 41 -11.11 1.91 1.32
CA LEU A 41 -10.98 2.50 2.65
C LEU A 41 -10.30 1.49 3.56
N THR A 42 -9.09 1.77 4.00
CA THR A 42 -8.26 0.81 4.73
C THR A 42 -7.89 1.31 6.12
N PRO A 43 -8.86 1.54 7.03
CA PRO A 43 -8.51 1.91 8.38
C PRO A 43 -7.63 0.83 9.02
N HIS A 44 -6.70 1.27 9.89
CA HIS A 44 -5.84 0.36 10.63
C HIS A 44 -6.64 -0.65 11.46
N HIS A 45 -6.24 -1.92 11.38
CA HIS A 45 -6.79 -3.01 12.18
C HIS A 45 -5.68 -3.86 12.79
N MET A 46 -5.92 -4.40 13.98
CA MET A 46 -4.93 -5.16 14.77
C MET A 46 -3.65 -4.37 15.13
N ASP A 47 -3.67 -3.04 14.96
CA ASP A 47 -2.63 -2.15 15.47
C ASP A 47 -2.80 -1.91 16.96
N SER A 48 -1.71 -1.55 17.65
CA SER A 48 -1.72 -1.30 19.12
C SER A 48 -2.66 -0.16 19.53
N ASN A 49 -2.95 0.77 18.62
CA ASN A 49 -3.78 1.95 18.89
C ASN A 49 -5.16 1.86 18.25
N TYR A 50 -5.30 1.07 17.17
CA TYR A 50 -6.50 1.04 16.34
C TYR A 50 -6.98 -0.37 16.06
N VAL A 51 -8.26 -0.61 16.38
CA VAL A 51 -8.97 -1.85 16.09
C VAL A 51 -10.28 -1.48 15.40
N ASN A 52 -10.34 -1.71 14.10
CA ASN A 52 -11.53 -1.45 13.29
C ASN A 52 -12.09 -2.77 12.77
N HIS A 53 -13.06 -3.33 13.48
CA HIS A 53 -13.66 -4.62 13.16
C HIS A 53 -14.37 -4.60 11.80
N LYS A 54 -14.31 -5.71 11.09
CA LYS A 54 -14.87 -5.91 9.74
C LYS A 54 -16.29 -5.35 9.58
N ARG A 55 -17.21 -5.69 10.49
CA ARG A 55 -18.61 -5.26 10.40
C ARG A 55 -18.76 -3.74 10.50
N ASP A 56 -18.04 -3.14 11.43
CA ASP A 56 -18.09 -1.69 11.65
C ASP A 56 -17.55 -0.93 10.44
N VAL A 57 -16.46 -1.42 9.83
CA VAL A 57 -15.89 -0.81 8.62
C VAL A 57 -16.86 -0.90 7.45
N ILE A 58 -17.54 -2.04 7.24
CA ILE A 58 -18.53 -2.19 6.18
C ILE A 58 -19.68 -1.18 6.35
N GLU A 59 -20.21 -1.05 7.56
CA GLU A 59 -21.32 -0.12 7.86
C GLU A 59 -20.90 1.33 7.65
N LYS A 60 -19.73 1.72 8.18
CA LYS A 60 -19.19 3.07 8.03
C LYS A 60 -18.87 3.41 6.58
N ALA A 61 -18.25 2.49 5.83
CA ALA A 61 -17.97 2.68 4.41
C ALA A 61 -19.24 2.88 3.59
N LYS A 62 -20.28 2.09 3.86
CA LYS A 62 -21.59 2.25 3.23
C LYS A 62 -22.23 3.62 3.55
N ALA A 63 -22.16 4.04 4.81
CA ALA A 63 -22.67 5.35 5.21
C ALA A 63 -21.87 6.48 4.56
N PHE A 64 -20.56 6.36 4.49
CA PHE A 64 -19.68 7.33 3.86
C PHE A 64 -19.95 7.45 2.35
N GLN A 65 -20.16 6.33 1.62
CA GLN A 65 -20.57 6.39 0.22
C GLN A 65 -21.87 7.19 0.01
N GLN A 66 -22.88 6.99 0.88
CA GLN A 66 -24.13 7.75 0.77
C GLN A 66 -23.92 9.26 0.99
N ILE A 67 -22.94 9.63 1.80
CA ILE A 67 -22.57 11.03 2.01
C ILE A 67 -21.86 11.57 0.76
N LEU A 68 -20.90 10.84 0.20
CA LEU A 68 -20.21 11.22 -1.05
C LEU A 68 -21.21 11.43 -2.19
N ASP A 69 -22.22 10.56 -2.32
CA ASP A 69 -23.26 10.66 -3.34
C ASP A 69 -24.11 11.93 -3.15
N ARG A 70 -24.50 12.27 -1.91
CA ARG A 70 -25.25 13.51 -1.58
C ARG A 70 -24.43 14.78 -1.84
N GLU A 71 -23.14 14.73 -1.54
CA GLU A 71 -22.18 15.81 -1.77
C GLU A 71 -21.72 15.91 -3.23
N GLN A 72 -22.23 15.02 -4.10
CA GLN A 72 -21.88 14.93 -5.52
C GLN A 72 -20.38 14.77 -5.77
N ILE A 73 -19.69 14.05 -4.88
CA ILE A 73 -18.27 13.71 -5.03
C ILE A 73 -18.20 12.38 -5.82
N PRO A 74 -17.68 12.38 -7.06
CA PRO A 74 -17.69 11.20 -7.93
C PRO A 74 -16.58 10.20 -7.56
N LEU A 75 -16.53 9.78 -6.30
CA LEU A 75 -15.61 8.79 -5.76
C LEU A 75 -16.40 7.53 -5.35
N ARG A 76 -16.04 6.39 -5.92
CA ARG A 76 -16.57 5.11 -5.49
C ARG A 76 -15.66 4.52 -4.42
N VAL A 77 -16.20 4.26 -3.22
CA VAL A 77 -15.44 3.69 -2.11
C VAL A 77 -15.84 2.26 -1.81
N PHE A 78 -14.88 1.48 -1.33
CA PHE A 78 -15.03 0.07 -0.95
C PHE A 78 -14.49 -0.14 0.46
N PRO A 79 -15.11 -1.01 1.27
CA PRO A 79 -14.58 -1.35 2.58
C PRO A 79 -13.35 -2.27 2.47
N GLY A 80 -12.32 -1.98 3.23
CA GLY A 80 -11.12 -2.79 3.40
C GLY A 80 -10.51 -2.53 4.77
N GLN A 81 -9.34 -3.07 5.03
CA GLN A 81 -8.55 -2.82 6.23
C GLN A 81 -7.06 -2.80 5.86
N GLU A 82 -6.28 -1.93 6.49
CA GLU A 82 -4.85 -2.12 6.63
C GLU A 82 -4.62 -2.97 7.87
N VAL A 83 -4.29 -4.24 7.65
CA VAL A 83 -4.16 -5.21 8.72
C VAL A 83 -2.72 -5.23 9.22
N HIS A 84 -2.51 -4.86 10.47
CA HIS A 84 -1.18 -4.94 11.08
C HIS A 84 -0.80 -6.39 11.38
N LEU A 85 0.40 -6.81 10.96
CA LEU A 85 0.89 -8.16 11.17
C LEU A 85 1.14 -8.44 12.66
N THR A 86 0.39 -9.37 13.21
CA THR A 86 0.58 -9.92 14.56
C THR A 86 0.57 -11.44 14.53
N GLU A 87 0.98 -12.09 15.63
CA GLU A 87 0.88 -13.55 15.77
C GLU A 87 -0.58 -14.05 15.82
N HIS A 88 -1.55 -13.15 16.05
CA HIS A 88 -2.98 -13.46 16.11
C HIS A 88 -3.70 -13.30 14.76
N LEU A 89 -2.99 -13.05 13.67
CA LEU A 89 -3.61 -12.80 12.37
C LEU A 89 -4.48 -13.97 11.90
N ILE A 90 -4.00 -15.20 12.06
CA ILE A 90 -4.76 -16.40 11.64
C ILE A 90 -6.03 -16.56 12.50
N GLU A 91 -5.95 -16.31 13.79
CA GLU A 91 -7.12 -16.32 14.67
C GLU A 91 -8.17 -15.28 14.25
N ALA A 92 -7.75 -14.08 13.85
CA ALA A 92 -8.66 -13.05 13.36
C ALA A 92 -9.33 -13.43 12.03
N ILE A 93 -8.62 -14.14 11.14
CA ILE A 93 -9.16 -14.69 9.89
C ILE A 93 -10.23 -15.75 10.22
N ASP A 94 -9.95 -16.68 11.13
CA ASP A 94 -10.86 -17.75 11.55
C ASP A 94 -12.14 -17.19 12.21
N HIS A 95 -12.05 -16.04 12.87
CA HIS A 95 -13.18 -15.32 13.46
C HIS A 95 -13.93 -14.41 12.46
N ASP A 96 -13.58 -14.42 11.17
CA ASP A 96 -14.17 -13.58 10.12
C ASP A 96 -14.10 -12.08 10.42
N ASP A 97 -12.98 -11.61 11.00
CA ASP A 97 -12.78 -10.20 11.38
C ASP A 97 -11.88 -9.43 10.40
N ILE A 98 -11.40 -10.07 9.35
CA ILE A 98 -10.54 -9.44 8.35
C ILE A 98 -11.34 -9.05 7.11
N LEU A 99 -11.12 -7.80 6.63
CA LEU A 99 -11.56 -7.32 5.33
C LEU A 99 -10.42 -7.39 4.32
N TYR A 100 -10.74 -7.94 3.17
CA TYR A 100 -9.85 -8.07 2.04
C TYR A 100 -10.05 -6.92 1.05
N SER A 101 -9.13 -6.77 0.11
CA SER A 101 -9.24 -5.75 -0.94
C SER A 101 -10.32 -6.07 -1.98
N ASP A 102 -10.73 -7.34 -2.05
CA ASP A 102 -11.69 -7.87 -3.01
C ASP A 102 -12.80 -8.69 -2.34
N ALA A 103 -13.90 -8.84 -3.05
CA ALA A 103 -15.05 -9.59 -2.55
C ALA A 103 -14.81 -11.11 -2.44
N GLY A 104 -13.77 -11.63 -3.09
CA GLY A 104 -13.40 -13.05 -3.07
C GLY A 104 -12.48 -13.45 -1.92
N ASN A 105 -12.10 -12.51 -1.05
CA ASN A 105 -11.17 -12.70 0.07
C ASN A 105 -9.77 -13.18 -0.37
N ARG A 106 -9.31 -12.72 -1.52
CA ARG A 106 -8.05 -13.15 -2.09
C ARG A 106 -6.86 -12.27 -1.70
N TYR A 107 -7.05 -10.96 -1.63
CA TYR A 107 -5.98 -9.99 -1.42
C TYR A 107 -6.14 -9.26 -0.08
N MET A 108 -5.10 -9.32 0.76
CA MET A 108 -5.08 -8.66 2.07
C MET A 108 -4.03 -7.56 2.09
N MET A 109 -4.42 -6.31 2.39
CA MET A 109 -3.45 -5.23 2.65
C MET A 109 -2.81 -5.50 4.02
N LEU A 110 -1.52 -5.86 4.01
CA LEU A 110 -0.80 -6.30 5.20
C LEU A 110 0.33 -5.35 5.55
N GLU A 111 0.23 -4.71 6.71
CA GLU A 111 1.26 -3.85 7.27
C GLU A 111 2.23 -4.63 8.14
N LEU A 112 3.52 -4.54 7.80
CA LEU A 112 4.59 -5.08 8.64
C LEU A 112 4.94 -4.07 9.74
N PRO A 113 5.42 -4.53 10.93
CA PRO A 113 5.98 -3.62 11.94
C PRO A 113 7.02 -2.70 11.32
N HIS A 114 6.93 -1.39 11.55
CA HIS A 114 7.75 -0.37 10.88
C HIS A 114 9.27 -0.60 10.96
N THR A 115 9.74 -1.24 12.02
CA THR A 115 11.17 -1.36 12.33
C THR A 115 11.83 -2.62 11.76
N HIS A 116 11.05 -3.67 11.42
CA HIS A 116 11.59 -4.96 11.02
C HIS A 116 10.53 -5.81 10.29
N VAL A 117 10.99 -6.89 9.66
CA VAL A 117 10.16 -7.99 9.16
C VAL A 117 10.26 -9.13 10.19
N PRO A 118 9.14 -9.49 10.86
CA PRO A 118 9.19 -10.58 11.84
C PRO A 118 9.50 -11.94 11.19
N GLU A 119 10.40 -12.71 11.78
CA GLU A 119 10.75 -14.04 11.24
C GLU A 119 9.55 -14.99 11.16
N TYR A 120 8.59 -14.86 12.09
CA TYR A 120 7.40 -15.71 12.10
C TYR A 120 6.48 -15.45 10.91
N PHE A 121 6.58 -14.30 10.23
CA PHE A 121 5.77 -14.01 9.04
C PHE A 121 5.98 -15.08 7.96
N MET A 122 7.19 -15.20 7.45
CA MET A 122 7.50 -16.15 6.37
C MET A 122 7.50 -17.61 6.82
N ARG A 123 7.75 -17.87 8.10
CA ARG A 123 7.83 -19.25 8.63
C ARG A 123 6.49 -19.84 9.02
N ASN A 124 5.58 -19.01 9.56
CA ASN A 124 4.35 -19.47 10.17
C ASN A 124 3.12 -18.90 9.47
N ILE A 125 3.01 -17.57 9.36
CA ILE A 125 1.79 -16.89 8.90
C ILE A 125 1.63 -17.05 7.38
N PHE A 126 2.65 -16.75 6.60
CA PHE A 126 2.56 -16.77 5.13
C PHE A 126 2.14 -18.14 4.56
N PRO A 127 2.68 -19.30 5.02
CA PRO A 127 2.22 -20.60 4.54
C PRO A 127 0.74 -20.88 4.80
N GLU A 128 0.19 -20.42 5.94
CA GLU A 128 -1.23 -20.56 6.25
C GLU A 128 -2.12 -19.65 5.40
N LEU A 129 -1.68 -18.41 5.14
CA LEU A 129 -2.36 -17.52 4.19
C LEU A 129 -2.40 -18.15 2.79
N GLN A 130 -1.27 -18.69 2.33
CA GLN A 130 -1.16 -19.36 1.03
C GLN A 130 -2.07 -20.59 0.94
N ALA A 131 -2.11 -21.42 1.98
CA ALA A 131 -2.98 -22.59 2.04
C ALA A 131 -4.47 -22.21 2.00
N SER A 132 -4.83 -21.04 2.50
CA SER A 132 -6.16 -20.47 2.47
C SER A 132 -6.48 -19.69 1.16
N GLY A 133 -5.54 -19.64 0.20
CA GLY A 133 -5.71 -18.89 -1.05
C GLY A 133 -5.60 -17.37 -0.88
N ILE A 134 -5.07 -16.90 0.25
CA ILE A 134 -4.92 -15.48 0.55
C ILE A 134 -3.52 -15.02 0.11
N THR A 135 -3.48 -13.97 -0.69
CA THR A 135 -2.25 -13.30 -1.13
C THR A 135 -2.06 -12.00 -0.34
N PRO A 136 -1.04 -11.90 0.52
CA PRO A 136 -0.74 -10.64 1.18
C PRO A 136 -0.19 -9.62 0.19
N VAL A 137 -0.72 -8.41 0.24
CA VAL A 137 -0.18 -7.21 -0.42
C VAL A 137 0.55 -6.42 0.66
N ILE A 138 1.88 -6.53 0.68
CA ILE A 138 2.70 -5.82 1.66
C ILE A 138 2.63 -4.32 1.37
N VAL A 139 2.07 -3.56 2.30
CA VAL A 139 1.89 -2.12 2.12
C VAL A 139 3.20 -1.37 2.44
N HIS A 140 3.46 -0.32 1.67
CA HIS A 140 4.62 0.60 1.81
C HIS A 140 5.94 -0.06 2.28
N PRO A 141 6.40 -1.17 1.64
CA PRO A 141 7.63 -1.86 2.04
C PRO A 141 8.86 -0.96 2.00
N GLU A 142 8.86 0.08 1.17
CA GLU A 142 9.93 1.07 1.04
C GLU A 142 10.14 1.91 2.32
N ARG A 143 9.11 1.96 3.19
CA ARG A 143 9.19 2.68 4.48
C ARG A 143 9.60 1.77 5.63
N ASN A 144 9.62 0.45 5.44
CA ASN A 144 10.01 -0.50 6.47
C ASN A 144 11.52 -0.48 6.72
N GLN A 145 11.95 -0.18 7.95
CA GLN A 145 13.38 -0.05 8.29
C GLN A 145 14.15 -1.38 8.16
N GLY A 146 13.49 -2.53 8.35
CA GLY A 146 14.10 -3.83 8.13
C GLY A 146 14.45 -4.04 6.67
N ILE A 147 13.52 -3.76 5.77
CA ILE A 147 13.71 -3.85 4.31
C ILE A 147 14.74 -2.83 3.82
N GLN A 148 14.75 -1.60 4.37
CA GLN A 148 15.77 -0.59 4.04
C GLN A 148 17.19 -1.04 4.41
N ARG A 149 17.35 -1.87 5.44
CA ARG A 149 18.65 -2.43 5.83
C ARG A 149 19.03 -3.67 5.03
N ASP A 150 18.04 -4.49 4.69
CA ASP A 150 18.21 -5.76 3.98
C ASP A 150 17.10 -5.93 2.93
N HIS A 151 17.40 -5.55 1.68
CA HIS A 151 16.50 -5.64 0.54
C HIS A 151 16.15 -7.09 0.16
N GLN A 152 16.97 -8.07 0.60
CA GLN A 152 16.73 -9.49 0.35
C GLN A 152 15.41 -9.95 0.96
N LEU A 153 15.02 -9.38 2.11
CA LEU A 153 13.73 -9.67 2.77
C LEU A 153 12.54 -9.42 1.82
N LEU A 154 12.56 -8.28 1.10
CA LEU A 154 11.49 -7.96 0.15
C LEU A 154 11.50 -8.89 -1.06
N TYR A 155 12.67 -9.16 -1.61
CA TYR A 155 12.82 -10.09 -2.73
C TYR A 155 12.28 -11.48 -2.38
N ASP A 156 12.63 -12.01 -1.20
CA ASP A 156 12.17 -13.32 -0.75
C ASP A 156 10.65 -13.39 -0.55
N MET A 157 10.03 -12.33 0.00
CA MET A 157 8.58 -12.24 0.13
C MET A 157 7.88 -12.23 -1.23
N VAL A 158 8.34 -11.39 -2.16
CA VAL A 158 7.76 -11.28 -3.50
C VAL A 158 7.98 -12.57 -4.30
N LYS A 159 9.18 -13.16 -4.22
CA LYS A 159 9.49 -14.46 -4.83
C LYS A 159 8.61 -15.59 -4.31
N ALA A 160 8.21 -15.54 -3.05
CA ALA A 160 7.30 -16.52 -2.45
C ALA A 160 5.83 -16.30 -2.87
N GLY A 161 5.47 -15.14 -3.43
CA GLY A 161 4.14 -14.84 -3.95
C GLY A 161 3.41 -13.68 -3.26
N CYS A 162 4.08 -12.92 -2.37
CA CYS A 162 3.52 -11.67 -1.87
C CYS A 162 3.47 -10.64 -2.99
N LEU A 163 2.43 -9.80 -3.00
CA LEU A 163 2.40 -8.56 -3.76
C LEU A 163 2.86 -7.39 -2.89
N THR A 164 3.06 -6.22 -3.52
CA THR A 164 3.47 -5.01 -2.80
C THR A 164 2.69 -3.80 -3.27
N GLN A 165 2.37 -2.92 -2.35
CA GLN A 165 1.81 -1.61 -2.65
C GLN A 165 2.82 -0.52 -2.22
N LEU A 166 3.26 0.30 -3.16
CA LEU A 166 4.16 1.41 -2.92
C LEU A 166 3.37 2.69 -2.67
N THR A 167 3.81 3.53 -1.73
CA THR A 167 3.16 4.82 -1.52
C THR A 167 3.58 5.81 -2.61
N ALA A 168 2.60 6.43 -3.29
CA ALA A 168 2.85 7.42 -4.35
C ALA A 168 3.77 8.55 -3.87
N ASN A 169 3.57 9.04 -2.67
CA ASN A 169 4.38 10.08 -2.04
C ASN A 169 5.83 9.64 -1.75
N SER A 170 6.10 8.35 -1.55
CA SER A 170 7.46 7.82 -1.41
C SER A 170 8.27 8.00 -2.70
N TYR A 171 7.62 7.80 -3.85
CA TYR A 171 8.21 7.99 -5.17
C TYR A 171 8.47 9.47 -5.50
N LEU A 172 7.81 10.40 -4.80
CA LEU A 172 7.84 11.85 -5.01
C LEU A 172 8.64 12.61 -3.93
N ASP A 173 9.58 11.95 -3.29
CA ASP A 173 10.51 12.53 -2.31
C ASP A 173 9.85 13.13 -1.04
N THR A 174 8.66 12.66 -0.68
CA THR A 174 7.98 13.16 0.53
C THR A 174 8.60 12.62 1.82
N PHE A 175 9.10 11.39 1.81
CA PHE A 175 9.66 10.70 2.97
C PHE A 175 11.20 10.66 2.97
N GLY A 176 11.83 11.51 2.16
CA GLY A 176 13.28 11.70 2.07
C GLY A 176 13.98 10.80 1.04
N GLU A 177 15.22 11.16 0.74
CA GLU A 177 16.01 10.61 -0.36
C GLU A 177 16.16 9.07 -0.29
N GLN A 178 16.39 8.52 0.91
CA GLN A 178 16.57 7.08 1.10
C GLN A 178 15.32 6.29 0.69
N VAL A 179 14.12 6.74 1.12
CA VAL A 179 12.85 6.10 0.77
C VAL A 179 12.58 6.23 -0.72
N THR A 180 12.82 7.41 -1.30
CA THR A 180 12.61 7.64 -2.73
C THR A 180 13.55 6.78 -3.58
N GLN A 181 14.81 6.65 -3.18
CA GLN A 181 15.77 5.78 -3.87
C GLN A 181 15.34 4.31 -3.79
N LEU A 182 14.99 3.83 -2.60
CA LEU A 182 14.52 2.44 -2.44
C LEU A 182 13.23 2.19 -3.23
N THR A 183 12.29 3.15 -3.27
CA THR A 183 11.09 3.05 -4.10
C THR A 183 11.45 2.86 -5.57
N GLN A 184 12.40 3.64 -6.10
CA GLN A 184 12.87 3.46 -7.48
C GLN A 184 13.53 2.09 -7.69
N GLU A 185 14.38 1.64 -6.77
CA GLU A 185 15.05 0.34 -6.86
C GLU A 185 14.04 -0.82 -6.83
N ILE A 186 12.98 -0.73 -6.00
CA ILE A 186 11.87 -1.70 -5.97
C ILE A 186 11.14 -1.74 -7.32
N ILE A 187 10.86 -0.56 -7.90
CA ILE A 187 10.23 -0.45 -9.23
C ILE A 187 11.12 -1.09 -10.30
N ASP A 188 12.40 -0.77 -10.33
CA ASP A 188 13.36 -1.25 -11.34
C ASP A 188 13.54 -2.77 -11.26
N ALA A 189 13.54 -3.32 -10.04
CA ALA A 189 13.67 -4.76 -9.78
C ALA A 189 12.36 -5.56 -10.01
N ASN A 190 11.27 -4.92 -10.45
CA ASN A 190 9.93 -5.53 -10.59
C ASN A 190 9.39 -6.14 -9.28
N LEU A 191 9.75 -5.57 -8.14
CA LEU A 191 9.25 -5.98 -6.82
C LEU A 191 8.03 -5.16 -6.37
N GLY A 192 7.71 -4.07 -7.08
CA GLY A 192 6.52 -3.26 -6.86
C GLY A 192 5.34 -3.76 -7.70
N SER A 193 4.15 -3.84 -7.13
CA SER A 193 2.94 -4.29 -7.85
C SER A 193 2.05 -3.13 -8.28
N THR A 194 1.88 -2.12 -7.43
CA THR A 194 1.05 -0.94 -7.70
C THR A 194 1.42 0.25 -6.81
N PHE A 195 0.90 1.44 -7.15
CA PHE A 195 0.87 2.59 -6.26
C PHE A 195 -0.47 2.72 -5.55
N SER A 196 -0.44 3.26 -4.32
CA SER A 196 -1.59 3.82 -3.62
C SER A 196 -1.21 5.11 -2.89
N SER A 197 -2.20 5.90 -2.50
CA SER A 197 -1.93 7.21 -1.90
C SER A 197 -1.45 7.12 -0.46
N ASP A 198 -2.02 6.20 0.30
CA ASP A 198 -1.89 6.16 1.75
C ASP A 198 -2.24 7.54 2.36
N VAL A 199 -3.36 8.12 1.86
CA VAL A 199 -3.77 9.50 2.13
C VAL A 199 -4.22 9.68 3.56
N HIS A 200 -3.70 10.74 4.20
CA HIS A 200 -4.05 11.17 5.56
C HIS A 200 -4.32 12.68 5.59
N ALA A 201 -4.91 13.16 6.67
CA ALA A 201 -5.17 14.60 6.85
C ALA A 201 -3.91 15.46 7.00
N TYR A 202 -2.76 14.85 7.32
CA TYR A 202 -1.52 15.59 7.56
C TYR A 202 -0.95 16.21 6.28
N LYS A 203 -0.36 17.39 6.44
CA LYS A 203 0.38 18.02 5.35
C LYS A 203 1.52 17.10 4.87
N GLY A 204 1.60 16.89 3.56
CA GLY A 204 2.58 15.97 2.95
C GLY A 204 2.07 14.54 2.79
N ARG A 205 0.89 14.18 3.35
CA ARG A 205 0.25 12.87 3.14
C ARG A 205 -1.06 12.95 2.34
N ARG A 206 -1.26 14.03 1.59
CA ARG A 206 -2.37 14.19 0.64
C ARG A 206 -2.11 13.35 -0.61
N SER A 207 -3.17 12.98 -1.33
CA SER A 207 -3.03 12.20 -2.57
C SER A 207 -2.18 12.93 -3.61
N ARG A 208 -1.24 12.21 -4.20
CA ARG A 208 -0.42 12.63 -5.34
C ARG A 208 -0.24 11.47 -6.32
N MET A 209 -1.27 10.66 -6.46
CA MET A 209 -1.29 9.49 -7.32
C MET A 209 -1.00 9.85 -8.78
N ASN A 210 -1.67 10.91 -9.29
CA ASN A 210 -1.46 11.36 -10.66
C ASN A 210 0.00 11.74 -10.92
N ALA A 211 0.64 12.49 -10.01
CA ALA A 211 2.03 12.89 -10.16
C ALA A 211 2.99 11.69 -10.14
N ALA A 212 2.74 10.69 -9.28
CA ALA A 212 3.55 9.47 -9.23
C ALA A 212 3.41 8.64 -10.51
N TYR A 213 2.18 8.45 -10.99
CA TYR A 213 1.94 7.74 -12.25
C TYR A 213 2.51 8.51 -13.45
N GLN A 214 2.43 9.84 -13.48
CA GLN A 214 3.03 10.62 -14.55
C GLN A 214 4.57 10.46 -14.56
N LYS A 215 5.22 10.55 -13.39
CA LYS A 215 6.66 10.27 -13.26
C LYS A 215 7.01 8.85 -13.74
N LEU A 216 6.16 7.87 -13.42
CA LEU A 216 6.39 6.49 -13.86
C LEU A 216 6.18 6.36 -15.39
N VAL A 217 5.17 7.01 -15.98
CA VAL A 217 4.96 7.05 -17.44
C VAL A 217 6.17 7.66 -18.17
N ASP A 218 6.75 8.72 -17.61
CA ASP A 218 7.91 9.39 -18.20
C ASP A 218 9.18 8.51 -18.15
N ASN A 219 9.27 7.61 -17.16
CA ASN A 219 10.40 6.68 -16.99
C ASN A 219 10.16 5.31 -17.65
N ASP A 220 8.99 4.73 -17.47
CA ASP A 220 8.59 3.40 -17.97
C ASP A 220 7.06 3.34 -18.11
N ARG A 221 6.59 3.62 -19.33
CA ARG A 221 5.16 3.65 -19.64
C ARG A 221 4.47 2.29 -19.47
N ASP A 222 5.14 1.22 -19.83
CA ASP A 222 4.55 -0.13 -19.79
C ASP A 222 4.36 -0.56 -18.33
N LYS A 223 5.31 -0.21 -17.47
CA LYS A 223 5.20 -0.43 -16.03
C LYS A 223 4.08 0.40 -15.39
N ALA A 224 3.90 1.65 -15.82
CA ALA A 224 2.78 2.48 -15.35
C ALA A 224 1.42 1.87 -15.73
N VAL A 225 1.30 1.32 -16.92
CA VAL A 225 0.11 0.57 -17.35
C VAL A 225 -0.08 -0.66 -16.47
N THR A 226 0.97 -1.46 -16.29
CA THR A 226 0.95 -2.65 -15.43
C THR A 226 0.48 -2.33 -14.02
N TYR A 227 1.02 -1.29 -13.38
CA TYR A 227 0.62 -0.88 -12.04
C TYR A 227 -0.86 -0.47 -11.96
N THR A 228 -1.36 0.21 -13.00
CA THR A 228 -2.78 0.60 -13.08
C THR A 228 -3.69 -0.62 -13.22
N GLU A 229 -3.32 -1.57 -14.06
CA GLU A 229 -4.11 -2.80 -14.26
C GLU A 229 -4.02 -3.73 -13.04
N ASN A 230 -2.86 -3.82 -12.39
CA ASN A 230 -2.70 -4.57 -11.14
C ASN A 230 -3.59 -4.03 -10.02
N ALA A 231 -3.70 -2.69 -9.87
CA ALA A 231 -4.61 -2.11 -8.88
C ALA A 231 -6.06 -2.51 -9.11
N LYS A 232 -6.51 -2.54 -10.37
CA LYS A 232 -7.85 -3.00 -10.75
C LYS A 232 -8.02 -4.50 -10.49
N ALA A 233 -7.03 -5.30 -10.88
CA ALA A 233 -7.05 -6.75 -10.70
C ALA A 233 -7.14 -7.11 -9.21
N ILE A 234 -6.38 -6.46 -8.34
CA ILE A 234 -6.45 -6.64 -6.88
C ILE A 234 -7.86 -6.32 -6.37
N LEU A 235 -8.43 -5.16 -6.75
CA LEU A 235 -9.77 -4.77 -6.30
C LEU A 235 -10.86 -5.72 -6.78
N ASN A 236 -10.68 -6.33 -7.96
CA ASN A 236 -11.64 -7.27 -8.55
C ASN A 236 -11.42 -8.74 -8.11
N GLY A 237 -10.32 -9.07 -7.43
CA GLY A 237 -9.95 -10.45 -7.10
C GLY A 237 -9.42 -11.24 -8.31
N GLU A 238 -8.95 -10.55 -9.36
CA GLU A 238 -8.38 -11.15 -10.57
C GLU A 238 -6.91 -11.49 -10.40
N ASP A 239 -6.34 -12.28 -11.31
CA ASP A 239 -4.91 -12.62 -11.27
C ASP A 239 -4.03 -11.40 -11.54
N VAL A 240 -3.03 -11.21 -10.68
CA VAL A 240 -1.99 -10.20 -10.86
C VAL A 240 -0.74 -10.87 -11.44
N PRO A 241 -0.34 -10.52 -12.67
CA PRO A 241 0.85 -11.11 -13.28
C PRO A 241 2.11 -10.65 -12.52
N MET A 242 3.00 -11.61 -12.26
CA MET A 242 4.31 -11.34 -11.68
C MET A 242 5.34 -11.27 -12.82
N PRO A 243 5.87 -10.08 -13.12
CA PRO A 243 6.95 -9.94 -14.10
C PRO A 243 8.23 -10.60 -13.57
N GLY A 244 9.24 -10.76 -14.42
CA GLY A 244 10.55 -11.28 -14.01
C GLY A 244 11.17 -10.39 -12.93
N ILE A 245 11.10 -10.85 -11.67
CA ILE A 245 11.64 -10.14 -10.51
C ILE A 245 13.17 -10.25 -10.44
N GLN A 246 13.83 -9.25 -9.89
CA GLN A 246 15.27 -9.18 -9.72
C GLN A 246 15.63 -8.81 -8.28
N GLU A 247 16.79 -9.26 -7.84
CA GLU A 247 17.35 -8.79 -6.55
C GLU A 247 17.78 -7.32 -6.67
N ILE A 248 17.52 -6.54 -5.62
CA ILE A 248 18.04 -5.19 -5.52
C ILE A 248 19.51 -5.27 -5.13
N HIS A 249 20.39 -5.09 -6.10
CA HIS A 249 21.81 -4.98 -5.82
C HIS A 249 22.10 -3.59 -5.26
N SER A 250 22.30 -3.50 -3.94
CA SER A 250 22.75 -2.25 -3.34
C SER A 250 24.07 -1.83 -3.99
N ASN A 251 24.01 -0.88 -4.92
CA ASN A 251 25.18 -0.11 -5.31
C ASN A 251 25.60 0.72 -4.09
N LYS A 252 26.16 0.06 -3.08
CA LYS A 252 26.99 0.74 -2.10
C LYS A 252 28.18 1.31 -2.88
N LYS A 253 27.97 2.45 -3.56
CA LYS A 253 29.09 3.37 -3.81
C LYS A 253 29.63 3.65 -2.43
N SER A 254 30.70 2.94 -2.10
CA SER A 254 31.33 2.97 -0.82
C SER A 254 31.52 4.44 -0.44
N PHE A 255 31.19 4.82 0.80
CA PHE A 255 31.58 6.08 1.42
C PHE A 255 33.06 6.41 1.11
N TRP A 256 33.87 5.40 0.91
CA TRP A 256 35.26 5.44 0.48
C TRP A 256 35.46 5.97 -0.93
N ASP A 257 34.55 5.74 -1.89
CA ASP A 257 34.67 6.27 -3.25
C ASP A 257 34.45 7.79 -3.31
N LYS A 258 33.62 8.35 -2.42
CA LYS A 258 33.42 9.79 -2.27
C LYS A 258 34.64 10.49 -1.62
N LEU A 259 35.31 9.80 -0.68
CA LEU A 259 36.50 10.32 0.01
C LEU A 259 37.74 10.37 -0.89
N PHE A 260 37.85 9.49 -1.88
CA PHE A 260 39.01 9.44 -2.77
C PHE A 260 38.85 10.19 -4.10
N LYS A 261 37.62 10.65 -4.46
CA LYS A 261 37.42 11.49 -5.66
C LYS A 261 37.76 12.97 -5.47
N ASN A 262 37.97 13.47 -4.26
CA ASN A 262 38.34 14.86 -3.96
C ASN A 262 39.84 15.09 -3.78
N LYS A 263 40.69 14.17 -4.26
CA LYS A 263 42.13 14.33 -4.31
C LYS A 263 42.66 14.10 -5.73
N LYS A 264 42.24 14.97 -6.65
CA LYS A 264 43.02 15.25 -7.89
C LYS A 264 42.81 16.69 -8.28
#